data_3d4ac8d0e4d669a78161cafb50f49775
#
_entry.id   3d4ac8d0e4d669a78161cafb50f49775
#
_cell.length_a   1.000
_cell.length_b   1.000
_cell.length_c   1.000
_cell.angle_alpha   90.00
_cell.angle_beta   90.00
_cell.angle_gamma   90.00
#
_symmetry.space_group_name_H-M   'P 1'
#
loop_
_entity.id
_entity.type
_entity.pdbx_description
1 polymer ?
#
loop_
_entity_poly.entity_id
_entity_poly.type
_entity_poly.pdbx_seq_one_letter_code
_entity_poly.pdbx_strand_id
1 'polypeptide(L)'
;VEALSRGAALAGCWMDTGEGGLSPYHMTGGCDIIMQIGTAKYGIRELDGGFSPAKAKELAKHVKAFEIKLSQGAKPGKGGVLPGEKVTAEIARIRGIPEGQDSISPNRHHDIASVDDLLDK
;
A
#
# COMPACT_ATOMS: atom_id res chain seq x y z
N VAL A 1 13.83 2.71 -4.28
CA VAL A 1 13.32 1.62 -3.42
C VAL A 1 14.43 0.61 -3.14
N GLU A 2 15.07 -0.01 -4.15
CA GLU A 2 16.10 -1.04 -3.97
C GLU A 2 17.27 -0.61 -3.07
N ALA A 3 17.80 0.60 -3.28
CA ALA A 3 18.89 1.12 -2.45
C ALA A 3 18.51 1.21 -0.97
N LEU A 4 17.27 1.63 -0.68
CA LEU A 4 16.72 1.68 0.68
C LEU A 4 16.53 0.28 1.26
N SER A 5 16.02 -0.66 0.46
CA SER A 5 15.85 -2.06 0.88
C SER A 5 17.19 -2.70 1.28
N ARG A 6 18.22 -2.50 0.46
CA ARG A 6 19.58 -2.97 0.75
C ARG A 6 20.20 -2.27 1.96
N GLY A 7 20.01 -0.95 2.07
CA GLY A 7 20.47 -0.16 3.21
C GLY A 7 19.81 -0.59 4.52
N ALA A 8 18.51 -0.84 4.51
CA ALA A 8 17.77 -1.35 5.67
C ALA A 8 18.29 -2.72 6.12
N ALA A 9 18.54 -3.62 5.17
CA ALA A 9 19.13 -4.93 5.48
C ALA A 9 20.52 -4.81 6.10
N LEU A 10 21.39 -3.95 5.55
CA LEU A 10 22.73 -3.70 6.09
C LEU A 10 22.68 -3.07 7.49
N ALA A 11 21.71 -2.17 7.72
CA ALA A 11 21.52 -1.51 9.01
C ALA A 11 20.81 -2.39 10.04
N GLY A 12 20.28 -3.53 9.65
CA GLY A 12 19.49 -4.40 10.53
C GLY A 12 18.15 -3.79 10.95
N CYS A 13 17.58 -2.93 10.10
CA CYS A 13 16.28 -2.31 10.35
C CYS A 13 15.24 -2.77 9.30
N TRP A 14 13.96 -2.50 9.59
CA TRP A 14 12.85 -2.76 8.69
C TRP A 14 12.63 -1.60 7.69
N MET A 15 11.88 -1.87 6.65
CA MET A 15 11.47 -0.90 5.64
C MET A 15 9.96 -0.90 5.50
N ASP A 16 9.33 0.28 5.49
CA ASP A 16 7.93 0.45 5.13
C ASP A 16 7.76 0.60 3.61
N THR A 17 6.68 0.03 3.06
CA THR A 17 6.41 0.09 1.62
C THR A 17 5.89 1.44 1.15
N GLY A 18 5.34 2.25 2.04
CA GLY A 18 4.46 3.34 1.66
C GLY A 18 3.13 2.83 1.07
N GLU A 19 2.27 3.74 0.66
CA GLU A 19 0.89 3.42 0.26
C GLU A 19 0.72 2.74 -1.10
N GLY A 20 1.79 2.57 -1.87
CA GLY A 20 1.73 2.05 -3.24
C GLY A 20 1.64 0.53 -3.37
N GLY A 21 1.65 -0.19 -2.26
CA GLY A 21 1.67 -1.65 -2.22
C GLY A 21 3.07 -2.24 -2.23
N LEU A 22 3.16 -3.55 -1.95
CA LEU A 22 4.41 -4.29 -1.95
C LEU A 22 4.87 -4.56 -3.38
N SER A 23 6.13 -4.22 -3.68
CA SER A 23 6.75 -4.51 -4.97
C SER A 23 7.98 -5.42 -4.80
N PRO A 24 8.45 -6.08 -5.87
CA PRO A 24 9.70 -6.84 -5.84
C PRO A 24 10.92 -6.00 -5.40
N TYR A 25 10.90 -4.70 -5.67
CA TYR A 25 11.97 -3.78 -5.30
C TYR A 25 12.14 -3.59 -3.80
N HIS A 26 11.05 -3.69 -3.02
CA HIS A 26 11.11 -3.67 -1.55
C HIS A 26 11.83 -4.91 -1.01
N MET A 27 11.68 -6.06 -1.67
CA MET A 27 12.23 -7.33 -1.24
C MET A 27 13.70 -7.56 -1.64
N THR A 28 14.23 -6.73 -2.55
CA THR A 28 15.57 -6.93 -3.15
C THR A 28 16.70 -7.03 -2.13
N GLY A 29 16.65 -6.26 -1.05
CA GLY A 29 17.69 -6.24 0.00
C GLY A 29 17.54 -7.35 1.03
N GLY A 30 16.40 -7.98 1.16
CA GLY A 30 16.12 -9.00 2.16
C GLY A 30 15.91 -8.46 3.58
N CYS A 31 15.59 -7.16 3.73
CA CYS A 31 15.22 -6.59 5.03
C CYS A 31 13.80 -7.01 5.43
N ASP A 32 13.49 -6.87 6.72
CA ASP A 32 12.12 -7.00 7.20
C ASP A 32 11.25 -5.88 6.62
N ILE A 33 10.02 -6.20 6.21
CA ILE A 33 9.12 -5.27 5.55
C ILE A 33 7.84 -5.10 6.37
N ILE A 34 7.42 -3.85 6.51
CA ILE A 34 6.07 -3.47 6.95
C ILE A 34 5.31 -2.96 5.74
N MET A 35 4.13 -3.54 5.47
CA MET A 35 3.30 -3.09 4.35
C MET A 35 2.27 -2.09 4.82
N GLN A 36 2.31 -0.88 4.24
CA GLN A 36 1.33 0.15 4.51
C GLN A 36 0.06 -0.07 3.69
N ILE A 37 -1.09 -0.04 4.36
CA ILE A 37 -2.42 -0.07 3.77
C ILE A 37 -2.96 1.35 3.80
N GLY A 38 -2.85 2.05 2.67
CA GLY A 38 -3.41 3.39 2.49
C GLY A 38 -4.90 3.35 2.18
N THR A 39 -5.51 4.52 2.07
CA THR A 39 -6.97 4.66 1.86
C THR A 39 -7.46 4.11 0.52
N ALA A 40 -6.58 4.02 -0.49
CA ALA A 40 -6.87 3.36 -1.77
C ALA A 40 -6.63 1.85 -1.74
N LYS A 41 -6.05 1.31 -0.65
CA LYS A 41 -5.74 -0.11 -0.49
C LYS A 41 -4.92 -0.71 -1.63
N TYR A 42 -3.98 0.05 -2.20
CA TYR A 42 -3.15 -0.42 -3.30
C TYR A 42 -2.39 -1.70 -2.95
N GLY A 43 -2.39 -2.65 -3.89
CA GLY A 43 -1.76 -3.96 -3.74
C GLY A 43 -2.55 -4.98 -2.92
N ILE A 44 -3.54 -4.54 -2.15
CA ILE A 44 -4.34 -5.39 -1.25
C ILE A 44 -5.85 -5.24 -1.51
N ARG A 45 -6.23 -4.70 -2.67
CA ARG A 45 -7.61 -4.39 -3.03
C ARG A 45 -8.22 -5.38 -4.01
N GLU A 46 -9.53 -5.50 -3.98
CA GLU A 46 -10.33 -6.12 -5.03
C GLU A 46 -10.57 -5.13 -6.20
N LEU A 47 -11.20 -5.60 -7.28
CA LEU A 47 -11.48 -4.77 -8.46
C LEU A 47 -12.41 -3.58 -8.15
N ASP A 48 -13.31 -3.74 -7.19
CA ASP A 48 -14.21 -2.69 -6.70
C ASP A 48 -13.52 -1.68 -5.76
N GLY A 49 -12.26 -1.93 -5.40
CA GLY A 49 -11.49 -1.11 -4.49
C GLY A 49 -11.62 -1.50 -3.02
N GLY A 50 -12.42 -2.51 -2.69
CA GLY A 50 -12.56 -3.06 -1.35
C GLY A 50 -11.31 -3.80 -0.87
N PHE A 51 -11.23 -4.09 0.42
CA PHE A 51 -10.15 -4.88 1.00
C PHE A 51 -10.25 -6.34 0.57
N SER A 52 -9.13 -6.96 0.20
CA SER A 52 -9.03 -8.36 -0.19
C SER A 52 -8.38 -9.22 0.90
N PRO A 53 -9.16 -10.00 1.67
CA PRO A 53 -8.60 -10.91 2.66
C PRO A 53 -7.66 -11.97 2.06
N ALA A 54 -7.97 -12.41 0.83
CA ALA A 54 -7.14 -13.39 0.13
C ALA A 54 -5.75 -12.85 -0.19
N LYS A 55 -5.68 -11.61 -0.72
CA LYS A 55 -4.41 -10.92 -0.97
C LYS A 55 -3.66 -10.61 0.32
N ALA A 56 -4.38 -10.20 1.38
CA ALA A 56 -3.77 -9.98 2.69
C ALA A 56 -3.08 -11.22 3.22
N LYS A 57 -3.74 -12.37 3.14
CA LYS A 57 -3.18 -13.67 3.56
C LYS A 57 -1.94 -14.05 2.75
N GLU A 58 -1.92 -13.77 1.46
CA GLU A 58 -0.75 -14.02 0.62
C GLU A 58 0.41 -13.09 0.97
N LEU A 59 0.13 -11.79 1.10
CA LEU A 59 1.12 -10.77 1.44
C LEU A 59 1.73 -10.97 2.84
N ALA A 60 0.95 -11.49 3.79
CA ALA A 60 1.42 -11.82 5.14
C ALA A 60 2.59 -12.82 5.16
N LYS A 61 2.80 -13.58 4.08
CA LYS A 61 3.96 -14.48 3.95
C LYS A 61 5.27 -13.72 3.69
N HIS A 62 5.18 -12.48 3.23
CA HIS A 62 6.31 -11.68 2.77
C HIS A 62 6.62 -10.48 3.67
N VAL A 63 5.70 -10.11 4.56
CA VAL A 63 5.84 -8.94 5.43
C VAL A 63 5.76 -9.33 6.90
N LYS A 64 6.34 -8.52 7.77
CA LYS A 64 6.33 -8.76 9.22
C LYS A 64 5.13 -8.14 9.92
N ALA A 65 4.58 -7.06 9.35
CA ALA A 65 3.41 -6.37 9.87
C ALA A 65 2.69 -5.62 8.75
N PHE A 66 1.44 -5.24 9.03
CA PHE A 66 0.69 -4.27 8.25
C PHE A 66 0.53 -2.99 9.06
N GLU A 67 0.70 -1.86 8.38
CA GLU A 67 0.44 -0.53 8.91
C GLU A 67 -0.82 0.05 8.25
N ILE A 68 -1.79 0.49 9.02
CA ILE A 68 -3.00 1.14 8.47
C ILE A 68 -2.82 2.65 8.52
N LYS A 69 -2.70 3.28 7.34
CA LYS A 69 -2.71 4.72 7.19
C LYS A 69 -4.15 5.22 7.16
N LEU A 70 -4.59 5.91 8.21
CA LEU A 70 -5.99 6.29 8.39
C LEU A 70 -6.49 7.33 7.39
N SER A 71 -5.62 8.27 6.98
CA SER A 71 -6.00 9.39 6.11
C SER A 71 -4.79 9.95 5.34
N GLN A 72 -5.01 11.01 4.55
CA GLN A 72 -3.98 11.73 3.80
C GLN A 72 -3.62 13.03 4.55
N GLY A 73 -2.67 12.96 5.48
CA GLY A 73 -2.33 14.08 6.39
C GLY A 73 -1.89 15.37 5.70
N ALA A 74 -1.14 15.29 4.61
CA ALA A 74 -0.69 16.46 3.85
C ALA A 74 -1.79 17.10 2.99
N LYS A 75 -2.93 16.44 2.81
CA LYS A 75 -4.07 16.89 1.99
C LYS A 75 -5.39 16.66 2.75
N PRO A 76 -5.62 17.37 3.86
CA PRO A 76 -6.81 17.16 4.68
C PRO A 76 -8.09 17.35 3.86
N GLY A 77 -9.05 16.44 4.01
CA GLY A 77 -10.31 16.46 3.28
C GLY A 77 -10.22 16.13 1.78
N LYS A 78 -9.00 15.85 1.29
CA LYS A 78 -8.76 15.45 -0.10
C LYS A 78 -7.96 14.15 -0.13
N GLY A 79 -8.11 13.41 -1.22
CA GLY A 79 -7.27 12.23 -1.50
C GLY A 79 -6.05 12.58 -2.33
N GLY A 80 -5.18 11.59 -2.55
CA GLY A 80 -4.11 11.67 -3.53
C GLY A 80 -4.64 11.42 -4.95
N VAL A 81 -3.99 12.01 -5.94
CA VAL A 81 -4.24 11.72 -7.36
C VAL A 81 -2.96 11.20 -8.00
N LEU A 82 -3.06 10.04 -8.63
CA LEU A 82 -2.02 9.54 -9.55
C LEU A 82 -2.57 9.68 -10.96
N PRO A 83 -2.03 10.63 -11.77
CA PRO A 83 -2.47 10.81 -13.15
C PRO A 83 -2.27 9.56 -14.00
N GLY A 84 -3.23 9.27 -14.88
CA GLY A 84 -3.21 8.08 -15.74
C GLY A 84 -1.94 7.95 -16.56
N GLU A 85 -1.38 9.05 -17.06
CA GLU A 85 -0.11 9.07 -17.79
C GLU A 85 1.08 8.47 -17.01
N LYS A 86 0.99 8.45 -15.66
CA LYS A 86 1.98 7.87 -14.76
C LYS A 86 1.67 6.43 -14.37
N VAL A 87 0.48 5.94 -14.71
CA VAL A 87 0.06 4.55 -14.40
C VAL A 87 0.53 3.62 -15.51
N THR A 88 1.79 3.22 -15.42
CA THR A 88 2.37 2.20 -16.31
C THR A 88 1.81 0.81 -15.99
N ALA A 89 2.01 -0.16 -16.91
CA ALA A 89 1.62 -1.56 -16.70
C ALA A 89 2.19 -2.14 -15.39
N GLU A 90 3.43 -1.79 -15.03
CA GLU A 90 4.05 -2.21 -13.78
C GLU A 90 3.36 -1.62 -12.56
N ILE A 91 3.09 -0.32 -12.55
CA ILE A 91 2.38 0.37 -11.48
C ILE A 91 0.96 -0.17 -11.35
N ALA A 92 0.26 -0.36 -12.47
CA ALA A 92 -1.08 -0.93 -12.52
C ALA A 92 -1.14 -2.30 -11.84
N ARG A 93 -0.18 -3.17 -12.17
CA ARG A 93 -0.07 -4.51 -11.59
C ARG A 93 0.22 -4.48 -10.09
N ILE A 94 1.19 -3.65 -9.64
CA ILE A 94 1.59 -3.57 -8.22
C ILE A 94 0.45 -2.99 -7.38
N ARG A 95 -0.22 -1.94 -7.87
CA ARG A 95 -1.29 -1.25 -7.15
C ARG A 95 -2.66 -1.93 -7.25
N GLY A 96 -2.86 -2.79 -8.24
CA GLY A 96 -4.15 -3.41 -8.54
C GLY A 96 -5.16 -2.41 -9.09
N ILE A 97 -4.74 -1.60 -10.06
CA ILE A 97 -5.56 -0.56 -10.72
C ILE A 97 -5.44 -0.66 -12.24
N PRO A 98 -6.39 -0.09 -13.01
CA PRO A 98 -6.29 -0.05 -14.47
C PRO A 98 -5.10 0.78 -14.95
N GLU A 99 -4.39 0.28 -15.97
CA GLU A 99 -3.32 1.01 -16.64
C GLU A 99 -3.86 2.24 -17.38
N GLY A 100 -3.08 3.33 -17.38
CA GLY A 100 -3.38 4.54 -18.15
C GLY A 100 -4.57 5.35 -17.64
N GLN A 101 -5.16 5.01 -16.50
CA GLN A 101 -6.29 5.72 -15.90
C GLN A 101 -5.88 6.43 -14.62
N ASP A 102 -6.48 7.60 -14.38
CA ASP A 102 -6.30 8.32 -13.12
C ASP A 102 -6.74 7.45 -11.95
N SER A 103 -5.92 7.43 -10.91
CA SER A 103 -6.27 6.76 -9.66
C SER A 103 -6.34 7.76 -8.53
N ILE A 104 -7.51 7.81 -7.87
CA ILE A 104 -7.78 8.73 -6.76
C ILE A 104 -7.80 7.93 -5.46
N SER A 105 -6.96 8.33 -4.52
CA SER A 105 -7.02 7.78 -3.16
C SER A 105 -8.10 8.55 -2.37
N PRO A 106 -9.06 7.87 -1.72
CA PRO A 106 -9.99 8.53 -0.82
C PRO A 106 -9.29 9.27 0.32
N ASN A 107 -9.95 10.27 0.92
CA ASN A 107 -9.40 11.00 2.06
C ASN A 107 -9.38 10.15 3.36
N ARG A 108 -10.20 9.11 3.42
CA ARG A 108 -10.26 8.14 4.53
C ARG A 108 -10.67 6.75 4.01
N HIS A 109 -10.51 5.74 4.84
CA HIS A 109 -11.09 4.42 4.57
C HIS A 109 -12.63 4.49 4.68
N HIS A 110 -13.35 3.96 3.69
CA HIS A 110 -14.81 3.92 3.71
C HIS A 110 -15.37 2.92 4.72
N ASP A 111 -14.58 1.90 5.03
CA ASP A 111 -14.91 0.77 5.90
C ASP A 111 -14.30 0.88 7.31
N ILE A 112 -13.79 2.07 7.68
CA ILE A 112 -13.30 2.41 9.01
C ILE A 112 -13.92 3.75 9.41
N ALA A 113 -14.95 3.73 10.19
CA ALA A 113 -15.65 4.92 10.69
C ALA A 113 -15.44 5.16 12.19
N SER A 114 -14.98 4.15 12.90
CA SER A 114 -14.73 4.17 14.35
C SER A 114 -13.44 3.46 14.73
N VAL A 115 -13.05 3.55 15.99
CA VAL A 115 -11.92 2.79 16.54
C VAL A 115 -12.23 1.29 16.54
N ASP A 116 -13.49 0.92 16.83
CA ASP A 116 -13.91 -0.49 16.84
C ASP A 116 -13.79 -1.09 15.43
N ASP A 117 -14.22 -0.38 14.38
CA ASP A 117 -14.04 -0.83 13.00
C ASP A 117 -12.55 -1.03 12.64
N LEU A 118 -11.67 -0.21 13.21
CA LEU A 118 -10.24 -0.34 12.99
C LEU A 118 -9.67 -1.58 13.70
N LEU A 119 -10.13 -1.87 14.90
CA LEU A 119 -9.67 -3.01 15.69
C LEU A 119 -10.18 -4.35 15.14
N ASP A 120 -11.27 -4.33 14.38
CA ASP A 120 -11.87 -5.52 13.76
C ASP A 120 -11.22 -5.89 12.40
N LYS A 121 -10.23 -5.09 11.93
CA LYS A 121 -9.49 -5.35 10.67
C LYS A 121 -8.30 -6.27 10.88
#